data_33821d3e1802162ce2729b493532a2d2
#
_entry.id   33821d3e1802162ce2729b493532a2d2
#
_cell.length_a   1.000
_cell.length_b   1.000
_cell.length_c   1.000
_cell.angle_alpha   90.00
_cell.angle_beta   90.00
_cell.angle_gamma   90.00
#
_symmetry.space_group_name_H-M   'P 1'
#
loop_
_entity.id
_entity.type
_entity.pdbx_description
1 polymer ?
#
loop_
_entity_poly.entity_id
_entity_poly.type
_entity_poly.pdbx_seq_one_letter_code
_entity_poly.pdbx_strand_id
1 'polypeptide(L)'
;MAQKTLNEIRNTFLKYFEKNDHKIVESSNLVPNNDPTLMFANSGMVQFKNVFTGLEKRDYKRATTSQKCVRAGGKHNDLENVGYTPRHHTFFEMLGNFSFGDYFKERAIELAWNLITKDFGLDKNRLYFTVFNEDEEAFKLWKKISGLNENRIIKISTSVSYTHLTLPTIGC
;
A
#
# COMPACT_ATOMS: atom_id res chain seq x y z
N MET A 1 15.89 15.85 -5.96
CA MET A 1 14.53 15.66 -6.50
C MET A 1 13.71 16.90 -6.23
N ALA A 2 12.96 17.41 -7.20
CA ALA A 2 11.98 18.47 -6.94
C ALA A 2 10.93 17.97 -5.93
N GLN A 3 10.56 18.81 -4.99
CA GLN A 3 9.56 18.48 -3.97
C GLN A 3 8.20 18.37 -4.65
N LYS A 4 7.61 17.15 -4.67
CA LYS A 4 6.27 16.93 -5.22
C LYS A 4 5.22 17.37 -4.21
N THR A 5 4.17 18.03 -4.71
CA THR A 5 2.99 18.34 -3.90
C THR A 5 2.17 17.07 -3.61
N LEU A 6 1.31 17.12 -2.59
CA LEU A 6 0.39 16.02 -2.25
C LEU A 6 -0.48 15.61 -3.45
N ASN A 7 -1.00 16.59 -4.20
CA ASN A 7 -1.82 16.34 -5.38
C ASN A 7 -1.03 15.64 -6.50
N GLU A 8 0.23 16.02 -6.71
CA GLU A 8 1.09 15.35 -7.69
C GLU A 8 1.39 13.91 -7.31
N ILE A 9 1.65 13.62 -6.01
CA ILE A 9 1.87 12.27 -5.52
C ILE A 9 0.61 11.41 -5.74
N ARG A 10 -0.56 11.89 -5.33
CA ARG A 10 -1.84 11.21 -5.52
C ARG A 10 -2.11 10.93 -6.99
N ASN A 11 -1.99 11.94 -7.84
CA ASN A 11 -2.24 11.81 -9.28
C ASN A 11 -1.23 10.89 -9.96
N THR A 12 0.04 10.93 -9.60
CA THR A 12 1.06 10.03 -10.13
C THR A 12 0.69 8.58 -9.82
N PHE A 13 0.30 8.30 -8.57
CA PHE A 13 -0.11 6.96 -8.15
C PHE A 13 -1.33 6.46 -8.93
N LEU A 14 -2.42 7.22 -8.92
CA LEU A 14 -3.68 6.82 -9.55
C LEU A 14 -3.51 6.62 -11.07
N LYS A 15 -2.85 7.57 -11.75
CA LYS A 15 -2.60 7.47 -13.20
C LYS A 15 -1.64 6.33 -13.57
N TYR A 16 -0.67 6.03 -12.71
CA TYR A 16 0.21 4.89 -12.93
C TYR A 16 -0.57 3.56 -12.95
N PHE A 17 -1.44 3.36 -11.95
CA PHE A 17 -2.25 2.15 -11.90
C PHE A 17 -3.35 2.11 -12.96
N GLU A 18 -3.93 3.26 -13.31
CA GLU A 18 -4.88 3.36 -14.44
C GLU A 18 -4.24 2.89 -15.75
N LYS A 19 -3.01 3.32 -16.06
CA LYS A 19 -2.22 2.85 -17.22
C LYS A 19 -1.90 1.36 -17.18
N ASN A 20 -2.01 0.72 -16.02
CA ASN A 20 -1.83 -0.71 -15.81
C ASN A 20 -3.17 -1.43 -15.56
N ASP A 21 -4.24 -0.96 -16.23
CA ASP A 21 -5.57 -1.56 -16.28
C ASP A 21 -6.30 -1.64 -14.93
N HIS A 22 -6.02 -0.70 -14.00
CA HIS A 22 -6.77 -0.58 -12.76
C HIS A 22 -7.84 0.50 -12.90
N LYS A 23 -9.06 0.20 -12.49
CA LYS A 23 -10.13 1.17 -12.40
C LYS A 23 -9.83 2.16 -11.28
N ILE A 24 -9.81 3.47 -11.58
CA ILE A 24 -9.78 4.48 -10.52
C ILE A 24 -11.15 4.46 -9.82
N VAL A 25 -11.13 4.21 -8.52
CA VAL A 25 -12.31 4.20 -7.66
C VAL A 25 -12.19 5.32 -6.64
N GLU A 26 -13.23 6.11 -6.51
CA GLU A 26 -13.27 7.20 -5.53
C GLU A 26 -13.16 6.68 -4.09
N SER A 27 -12.70 7.55 -3.19
CA SER A 27 -12.71 7.26 -1.76
C SER A 27 -14.15 7.01 -1.29
N SER A 28 -14.36 5.91 -0.59
CA SER A 28 -15.63 5.72 0.11
C SER A 28 -15.77 6.73 1.26
N ASN A 29 -16.97 6.84 1.80
CA ASN A 29 -17.24 7.65 2.98
C ASN A 29 -16.37 7.22 4.16
N LEU A 30 -15.95 8.17 4.98
CA LEU A 30 -15.20 7.89 6.22
C LEU A 30 -16.00 7.06 7.21
N VAL A 31 -17.30 7.31 7.30
CA VAL A 31 -18.23 6.48 8.10
C VAL A 31 -18.77 5.39 7.18
N PRO A 32 -18.39 4.11 7.38
CA PRO A 32 -18.89 3.01 6.56
C PRO A 32 -20.38 2.80 6.79
N ASN A 33 -21.17 2.83 5.72
CA ASN A 33 -22.62 2.66 5.83
C ASN A 33 -23.04 1.20 6.14
N ASN A 34 -22.18 0.23 5.79
CA ASN A 34 -22.53 -1.20 5.79
C ASN A 34 -21.56 -2.06 6.62
N ASP A 35 -20.79 -1.49 7.51
CA ASP A 35 -19.90 -2.24 8.39
C ASP A 35 -20.04 -1.78 9.84
N PRO A 36 -20.90 -2.47 10.64
CA PRO A 36 -21.12 -2.10 12.04
C PRO A 36 -19.89 -2.37 12.94
N THR A 37 -18.85 -3.02 12.41
CA THR A 37 -17.63 -3.33 13.16
C THR A 37 -16.60 -2.19 13.10
N LEU A 38 -16.83 -1.18 12.25
CA LEU A 38 -15.93 -0.07 12.04
C LEU A 38 -16.66 1.26 12.22
N MET A 39 -16.14 2.11 13.10
CA MET A 39 -16.62 3.48 13.24
C MET A 39 -16.18 4.36 12.07
N PHE A 40 -14.95 4.17 11.61
CA PHE A 40 -14.37 4.88 10.47
C PHE A 40 -13.64 3.93 9.52
N ALA A 41 -13.58 4.29 8.24
CA ALA A 41 -12.70 3.66 7.28
C ALA A 41 -11.24 3.90 7.71
N ASN A 42 -10.54 2.83 8.06
CA ASN A 42 -9.17 2.85 8.58
C ASN A 42 -8.14 2.32 7.59
N SER A 43 -8.57 1.86 6.42
CA SER A 43 -7.71 1.39 5.33
C SER A 43 -8.41 1.47 3.98
N GLY A 44 -7.62 1.46 2.90
CA GLY A 44 -8.13 1.45 1.53
C GLY A 44 -8.94 0.20 1.16
N MET A 45 -8.72 -0.90 1.89
CA MET A 45 -9.41 -2.16 1.65
C MET A 45 -10.87 -2.16 2.14
N VAL A 46 -11.25 -1.29 3.06
CA VAL A 46 -12.58 -1.32 3.71
C VAL A 46 -13.71 -1.31 2.69
N GLN A 47 -13.65 -0.46 1.69
CA GLN A 47 -14.69 -0.38 0.65
C GLN A 47 -14.76 -1.61 -0.27
N PHE A 48 -13.74 -2.46 -0.28
CA PHE A 48 -13.65 -3.67 -1.11
C PHE A 48 -13.80 -4.96 -0.30
N LYS A 49 -14.07 -4.89 1.00
CA LYS A 49 -14.19 -6.06 1.88
C LYS A 49 -15.15 -7.11 1.32
N ASN A 50 -16.34 -6.68 0.88
CA ASN A 50 -17.33 -7.58 0.31
C ASN A 50 -16.94 -8.13 -1.06
N VAL A 51 -16.11 -7.42 -1.82
CA VAL A 51 -15.57 -7.93 -3.09
C VAL A 51 -14.57 -9.06 -2.82
N PHE A 52 -13.69 -8.91 -1.83
CA PHE A 52 -12.73 -9.95 -1.44
C PHE A 52 -13.39 -11.19 -0.86
N THR A 53 -14.49 -11.04 -0.15
CA THR A 53 -15.27 -12.16 0.40
C THR A 53 -16.24 -12.80 -0.60
N GLY A 54 -16.37 -12.23 -1.81
CA GLY A 54 -17.28 -12.72 -2.84
C GLY A 54 -18.76 -12.34 -2.63
N LEU A 55 -19.06 -11.56 -1.59
CA LEU A 55 -20.42 -11.08 -1.30
C LEU A 55 -20.89 -9.97 -2.26
N GLU A 56 -19.94 -9.29 -2.89
CA GLU A 56 -20.20 -8.24 -3.87
C GLU A 56 -19.39 -8.50 -5.15
N LYS A 57 -19.99 -8.26 -6.30
CA LYS A 57 -19.31 -8.31 -7.60
C LYS A 57 -19.18 -6.91 -8.18
N ARG A 58 -18.01 -6.62 -8.75
CA ARG A 58 -17.74 -5.40 -9.51
C ARG A 58 -17.51 -5.76 -10.98
N ASP A 59 -17.71 -4.79 -11.86
CA ASP A 59 -17.47 -4.91 -13.31
C ASP A 59 -15.96 -4.85 -13.68
N TYR A 60 -15.08 -4.74 -12.68
CA TYR A 60 -13.63 -4.69 -12.83
C TYR A 60 -12.95 -5.69 -11.88
N LYS A 61 -11.77 -6.17 -12.30
CA LYS A 61 -10.91 -7.08 -11.51
C LYS A 61 -9.74 -6.38 -10.84
N ARG A 62 -9.46 -5.14 -11.21
CA ARG A 62 -8.36 -4.33 -10.65
C ARG A 62 -8.88 -2.96 -10.27
N ALA A 63 -8.46 -2.45 -9.14
CA ALA A 63 -8.83 -1.12 -8.69
C ALA A 63 -7.64 -0.36 -8.12
N THR A 64 -7.70 0.96 -8.20
CA THR A 64 -6.80 1.87 -7.50
C THR A 64 -7.60 3.00 -6.87
N THR A 65 -7.19 3.42 -5.69
CA THR A 65 -7.89 4.48 -4.94
C THR A 65 -6.93 5.27 -4.05
N SER A 66 -7.32 6.48 -3.73
CA SER A 66 -6.75 7.27 -2.64
C SER A 66 -7.82 7.39 -1.56
N GLN A 67 -7.88 6.40 -0.66
CA GLN A 67 -8.91 6.30 0.37
C GLN A 67 -8.61 7.21 1.54
N LYS A 68 -9.58 8.05 1.90
CA LYS A 68 -9.57 8.83 3.14
C LYS A 68 -9.77 7.91 4.32
N CYS A 69 -8.88 8.00 5.33
CA CYS A 69 -8.83 7.11 6.48
C CYS A 69 -8.70 7.88 7.78
N VAL A 70 -9.24 7.29 8.86
CA VAL A 70 -9.05 7.74 10.24
C VAL A 70 -8.52 6.60 11.09
N ARG A 71 -7.45 6.85 11.85
CA ARG A 71 -6.87 5.94 12.83
C ARG A 71 -6.62 6.67 14.15
N ALA A 72 -7.69 6.86 14.92
CA ALA A 72 -7.66 7.56 16.21
C ALA A 72 -8.20 6.71 17.36
N GLY A 73 -8.33 5.41 17.15
CA GLY A 73 -8.85 4.46 18.14
C GLY A 73 -9.39 3.19 17.48
N GLY A 74 -9.64 2.13 18.24
CA GLY A 74 -10.18 0.86 17.75
C GLY A 74 -9.11 -0.12 17.24
N LYS A 75 -9.45 -1.00 16.32
CA LYS A 75 -8.67 -2.19 15.93
C LYS A 75 -7.32 -1.87 15.28
N HIS A 76 -7.10 -0.74 14.69
CA HIS A 76 -5.80 -0.28 14.17
C HIS A 76 -5.52 1.07 14.81
N ASN A 77 -5.21 1.02 16.11
CA ASN A 77 -5.08 2.19 16.93
C ASN A 77 -3.66 2.75 16.86
N ASP A 78 -3.52 3.91 16.24
CA ASP A 78 -2.29 4.69 16.30
C ASP A 78 -2.33 5.77 17.37
N LEU A 79 -3.31 5.70 18.30
CA LEU A 79 -3.60 6.76 19.29
C LEU A 79 -2.37 7.16 20.12
N GLU A 80 -1.55 6.18 20.52
CA GLU A 80 -0.33 6.42 21.29
C GLU A 80 0.75 7.16 20.50
N ASN A 81 0.68 7.12 19.16
CA ASN A 81 1.66 7.72 18.27
C ASN A 81 1.17 9.00 17.60
N VAL A 82 -0.15 9.19 17.50
CA VAL A 82 -0.74 10.37 16.87
C VAL A 82 -0.41 11.63 17.68
N GLY A 83 0.19 12.60 17.01
CA GLY A 83 0.66 13.84 17.63
C GLY A 83 2.03 13.75 18.31
N TYR A 84 2.57 12.54 18.50
CA TYR A 84 3.90 12.32 19.10
C TYR A 84 4.97 11.97 18.06
N THR A 85 4.57 11.49 16.90
CA THR A 85 5.49 11.17 15.81
C THR A 85 5.13 11.95 14.54
N PRO A 86 6.08 12.27 13.67
CA PRO A 86 5.82 13.02 12.44
C PRO A 86 5.08 12.21 11.36
N ARG A 87 4.78 10.94 11.61
CA ARG A 87 4.23 10.00 10.62
C ARG A 87 2.83 9.50 10.94
N HIS A 88 2.38 9.62 12.18
CA HIS A 88 1.08 9.16 12.61
C HIS A 88 0.10 10.33 12.68
N HIS A 89 -0.85 10.33 11.78
CA HIS A 89 -1.89 11.35 11.69
C HIS A 89 -3.26 10.72 11.95
N THR A 90 -4.15 11.48 12.59
CA THR A 90 -5.54 11.05 12.81
C THR A 90 -6.25 10.80 11.49
N PHE A 91 -6.10 11.74 10.56
CA PHE A 91 -6.65 11.68 9.21
C PHE A 91 -5.52 11.64 8.17
N PHE A 92 -5.65 10.74 7.21
CA PHE A 92 -4.69 10.58 6.11
C PHE A 92 -5.34 9.95 4.90
N GLU A 93 -4.65 9.99 3.77
CA GLU A 93 -5.04 9.25 2.57
C GLU A 93 -4.17 8.01 2.42
N MET A 94 -4.82 6.86 2.17
CA MET A 94 -4.14 5.62 1.86
C MET A 94 -4.21 5.36 0.36
N LEU A 95 -3.06 5.41 -0.29
CA LEU A 95 -2.92 5.03 -1.70
C LEU A 95 -2.96 3.52 -1.81
N GLY A 96 -3.94 2.99 -2.52
CA GLY A 96 -4.17 1.55 -2.63
C GLY A 96 -4.34 1.08 -4.05
N ASN A 97 -3.79 -0.10 -4.33
CA ASN A 97 -4.04 -0.87 -5.55
C ASN A 97 -4.50 -2.27 -5.18
N PHE A 98 -5.47 -2.80 -5.90
CA PHE A 98 -6.17 -4.04 -5.57
C PHE A 98 -6.32 -4.91 -6.80
N SER A 99 -6.14 -6.22 -6.60
CA SER A 99 -6.40 -7.26 -7.59
C SER A 99 -7.40 -8.26 -7.01
N PHE A 100 -8.52 -8.42 -7.67
CA PHE A 100 -9.61 -9.32 -7.25
C PHE A 100 -9.52 -10.63 -8.03
N GLY A 101 -8.54 -11.48 -7.63
CA GLY A 101 -8.29 -12.77 -8.26
C GLY A 101 -7.73 -12.70 -9.69
N ASP A 102 -7.02 -11.63 -10.05
CA ASP A 102 -6.49 -11.44 -11.39
C ASP A 102 -4.95 -11.58 -11.45
N TYR A 103 -4.21 -10.90 -10.59
CA TYR A 103 -2.76 -11.11 -10.43
C TYR A 103 -2.39 -11.26 -8.96
N PHE A 104 -1.19 -11.77 -8.71
CA PHE A 104 -0.66 -11.97 -7.36
C PHE A 104 0.76 -11.38 -7.21
N LYS A 105 1.65 -12.01 -6.45
CA LYS A 105 2.92 -11.44 -5.98
C LYS A 105 3.82 -10.89 -7.10
N GLU A 106 4.07 -11.67 -8.16
CA GLU A 106 5.04 -11.28 -9.19
C GLU A 106 4.64 -9.94 -9.83
N ARG A 107 3.39 -9.85 -10.32
CA ARG A 107 2.92 -8.63 -10.95
C ARG A 107 2.80 -7.46 -9.96
N ALA A 108 2.40 -7.72 -8.72
CA ALA A 108 2.33 -6.70 -7.67
C ALA A 108 3.71 -6.09 -7.39
N ILE A 109 4.75 -6.93 -7.28
CA ILE A 109 6.12 -6.51 -7.05
C ILE A 109 6.66 -5.70 -8.24
N GLU A 110 6.41 -6.15 -9.47
CA GLU A 110 6.80 -5.39 -10.68
C GLU A 110 6.17 -3.99 -10.70
N LEU A 111 4.88 -3.91 -10.44
CA LEU A 111 4.16 -2.64 -10.41
C LEU A 111 4.72 -1.72 -9.31
N ALA A 112 4.91 -2.23 -8.10
CA ALA A 112 5.48 -1.46 -6.99
C ALA A 112 6.90 -0.97 -7.32
N TRP A 113 7.76 -1.84 -7.86
CA TRP A 113 9.13 -1.50 -8.22
C TRP A 113 9.20 -0.41 -9.29
N ASN A 114 8.40 -0.55 -10.35
CA ASN A 114 8.38 0.42 -11.43
C ASN A 114 7.83 1.78 -10.96
N LEU A 115 6.73 1.80 -10.20
CA LEU A 115 6.18 3.03 -9.64
C LEU A 115 7.21 3.79 -8.81
N ILE A 116 7.85 3.11 -7.87
CA ILE A 116 8.78 3.75 -6.92
C ILE A 116 10.04 4.24 -7.64
N THR A 117 10.60 3.44 -8.55
CA THR A 117 11.88 3.77 -9.17
C THR A 117 11.77 4.63 -10.41
N LYS A 118 10.69 4.49 -11.20
CA LYS A 118 10.53 5.23 -12.46
C LYS A 118 9.62 6.45 -12.29
N ASP A 119 8.40 6.27 -11.76
CA ASP A 119 7.41 7.35 -11.70
C ASP A 119 7.66 8.29 -10.50
N PHE A 120 8.00 7.75 -9.34
CA PHE A 120 8.44 8.56 -8.20
C PHE A 120 9.91 8.92 -8.26
N GLY A 121 10.73 8.19 -9.02
CA GLY A 121 12.15 8.47 -9.24
C GLY A 121 13.00 8.34 -7.98
N LEU A 122 12.67 7.40 -7.08
CA LEU A 122 13.48 7.16 -5.89
C LEU A 122 14.75 6.41 -6.24
N ASP A 123 15.86 6.80 -5.61
CA ASP A 123 17.15 6.15 -5.78
C ASP A 123 17.11 4.71 -5.26
N LYS A 124 17.38 3.76 -6.15
CA LYS A 124 17.41 2.31 -5.84
C LYS A 124 18.36 1.98 -4.68
N ASN A 125 19.45 2.71 -4.56
CA ASN A 125 20.45 2.49 -3.50
C ASN A 125 19.94 2.87 -2.10
N ARG A 126 18.82 3.56 -2.02
CA ARG A 126 18.18 3.95 -0.76
C ARG A 126 17.01 3.04 -0.38
N LEU A 127 16.71 2.02 -1.19
CA LEU A 127 15.58 1.12 -0.97
C LEU A 127 16.00 -0.16 -0.27
N TYR A 128 15.16 -0.60 0.64
CA TYR A 128 15.19 -1.91 1.27
C TYR A 128 13.82 -2.56 1.11
N PHE A 129 13.80 -3.90 1.06
CA PHE A 129 12.58 -4.68 1.02
C PHE A 129 12.48 -5.50 2.30
N THR A 130 11.27 -5.65 2.80
CA THR A 130 11.00 -6.58 3.89
C THR A 130 10.08 -7.67 3.39
N VAL A 131 10.42 -8.91 3.71
CA VAL A 131 9.60 -10.08 3.41
C VAL A 131 9.41 -10.90 4.68
N PHE A 132 8.30 -11.62 4.77
CA PHE A 132 8.15 -12.60 5.84
C PHE A 132 9.18 -13.72 5.69
N ASN A 133 9.77 -14.20 6.80
CA ASN A 133 10.91 -15.10 6.75
C ASN A 133 10.61 -16.43 6.05
N GLU A 134 9.36 -16.89 6.04
CA GLU A 134 8.92 -18.09 5.35
C GLU A 134 8.45 -17.85 3.91
N ASP A 135 8.33 -16.59 3.48
CA ASP A 135 7.90 -16.24 2.12
C ASP A 135 9.08 -16.22 1.14
N GLU A 136 9.60 -17.41 0.84
CA GLU A 136 10.70 -17.60 -0.11
C GLU A 136 10.34 -17.17 -1.54
N GLU A 137 9.06 -17.24 -1.91
CA GLU A 137 8.58 -16.78 -3.21
C GLU A 137 8.77 -15.25 -3.34
N ALA A 138 8.28 -14.47 -2.36
CA ALA A 138 8.46 -13.02 -2.38
C ALA A 138 9.95 -12.63 -2.35
N PHE A 139 10.77 -13.34 -1.59
CA PHE A 139 12.22 -13.11 -1.55
C PHE A 139 12.87 -13.27 -2.93
N LYS A 140 12.59 -14.38 -3.62
CA LYS A 140 13.12 -14.66 -4.95
C LYS A 140 12.61 -13.67 -6.00
N LEU A 141 11.34 -13.30 -5.91
CA LEU A 141 10.73 -12.32 -6.82
C LEU A 141 11.35 -10.93 -6.65
N TRP A 142 11.52 -10.44 -5.43
CA TRP A 142 12.21 -9.18 -5.17
C TRP A 142 13.63 -9.18 -5.70
N LYS A 143 14.40 -10.26 -5.47
CA LYS A 143 15.75 -10.41 -6.02
C LYS A 143 15.75 -10.35 -7.55
N LYS A 144 14.86 -11.10 -8.20
CA LYS A 144 14.73 -11.18 -9.67
C LYS A 144 14.35 -9.83 -10.28
N ILE A 145 13.34 -9.17 -9.71
CA ILE A 145 12.73 -7.97 -10.30
C ILE A 145 13.57 -6.72 -10.01
N SER A 146 14.05 -6.55 -8.80
CA SER A 146 14.84 -5.38 -8.42
C SER A 146 16.28 -5.41 -8.96
N GLY A 147 16.85 -6.61 -9.10
CA GLY A 147 18.26 -6.80 -9.42
C GLY A 147 19.21 -6.35 -8.31
N LEU A 148 18.71 -6.04 -7.11
CA LEU A 148 19.52 -5.60 -5.98
C LEU A 148 20.15 -6.78 -5.23
N ASN A 149 21.20 -6.47 -4.46
CA ASN A 149 21.86 -7.45 -3.62
C ASN A 149 20.90 -7.96 -2.52
N GLU A 150 21.05 -9.23 -2.15
CA GLU A 150 20.22 -9.90 -1.12
C GLU A 150 20.24 -9.20 0.23
N ASN A 151 21.34 -8.54 0.58
CA ASN A 151 21.44 -7.76 1.83
C ASN A 151 20.44 -6.57 1.90
N ARG A 152 19.79 -6.25 0.78
CA ARG A 152 18.71 -5.27 0.69
C ARG A 152 17.33 -5.87 0.91
N ILE A 153 17.23 -7.21 1.05
CA ILE A 153 15.98 -7.92 1.29
C ILE A 153 16.02 -8.50 2.71
N ILE A 154 15.29 -7.87 3.61
CA ILE A 154 15.31 -8.19 5.04
C ILE A 154 14.17 -9.15 5.34
N LYS A 155 14.51 -10.33 5.84
CA LYS A 155 13.52 -11.31 6.33
C LYS A 155 13.08 -10.94 7.74
N ILE A 156 11.78 -10.86 7.96
CA ILE A 156 11.17 -10.50 9.26
C ILE A 156 10.33 -11.67 9.76
N SER A 157 10.52 -12.05 11.02
CA SER A 157 9.86 -13.20 11.66
C SER A 157 8.66 -12.84 12.53
N THR A 158 8.22 -11.58 12.54
CA THR A 158 7.08 -11.15 13.36
C THR A 158 5.75 -11.53 12.72
N SER A 159 4.72 -11.74 13.56
CA SER A 159 3.36 -12.12 13.14
C SER A 159 2.65 -11.09 12.23
N VAL A 160 3.18 -9.91 12.08
CA VAL A 160 2.73 -8.91 11.10
C VAL A 160 3.57 -9.09 9.84
N SER A 161 3.16 -10.02 9.00
CA SER A 161 3.87 -10.37 7.77
C SER A 161 3.34 -9.55 6.60
N TYR A 162 3.97 -8.41 6.35
CA TYR A 162 3.77 -7.71 5.09
C TYR A 162 5.08 -7.71 4.30
N THR A 163 4.98 -7.98 3.01
CA THR A 163 6.06 -7.65 2.10
C THR A 163 6.00 -6.16 1.86
N HIS A 164 6.96 -5.42 2.40
CA HIS A 164 7.02 -3.97 2.29
C HIS A 164 8.24 -3.50 1.51
N LEU A 165 8.03 -2.42 0.75
CA LEU A 165 9.11 -1.57 0.28
C LEU A 165 9.30 -0.46 1.32
N THR A 166 10.44 -0.44 2.00
CA THR A 166 10.75 0.57 3.02
C THR A 166 11.89 1.46 2.57
N LEU A 167 11.77 2.74 2.88
CA LEU A 167 12.91 3.65 2.88
C LEU A 167 13.58 3.56 4.26
N PRO A 168 14.92 3.48 4.33
CA PRO A 168 15.58 3.58 5.62
C PRO A 168 15.23 4.93 6.22
N THR A 169 14.55 4.89 7.35
CA THR A 169 14.37 6.08 8.16
C THR A 169 15.64 6.31 8.91
N ILE A 170 16.34 7.35 8.54
CA ILE A 170 17.41 7.91 9.38
C ILE A 170 16.70 8.30 10.66
N GLY A 171 17.00 7.57 11.75
CA GLY A 171 16.47 7.91 13.06
C GLY A 171 16.90 9.32 13.41
N CYS A 172 15.96 10.16 13.68
CA CYS A 172 16.19 11.37 14.44
C CYS A 172 16.05 11.02 15.91
#